data_7db972da74dd2e66d7a9d278cabef7e5
#
_entry.id   7db972da74dd2e66d7a9d278cabef7e5
#
_cell.length_a   1.000
_cell.length_b   1.000
_cell.length_c   1.000
_cell.angle_alpha   90.00
_cell.angle_beta   90.00
_cell.angle_gamma   90.00
#
_symmetry.space_group_name_H-M   'P 1'
#
loop_
_entity.id
_entity.type
_entity.pdbx_description
1 polymer ?
#
loop_
_entity_poly.entity_id
_entity_poly.type
_entity_poly.pdbx_seq_one_letter_code
_entity_poly.pdbx_strand_id
1 'polypeptide(L)'
;MTGPIVPNIWFNGNADEAVDYYMTVFENSKIINKEYYPTDEKALLDFQRDLAGKVLTIDFELNGQKFVAINAGPEFTLSEAVSFMIPCKDQEEIDYYWEKLSAVPEAEQCGWCKDKFGLSWQVVPGNFDDALKIPGNYEIMMNQHKIIIAEYNT
;
A
#
# COMPACT_ATOMS: atom_id res chain seq x y z
N MET A 1 6.45 21.36 18.38
CA MET A 1 6.39 21.28 16.91
C MET A 1 5.68 20.01 16.50
N THR A 2 4.72 20.11 15.59
CA THR A 2 3.99 18.95 15.06
C THR A 2 4.88 18.17 14.10
N GLY A 3 4.93 16.85 14.24
CA GLY A 3 5.65 15.98 13.30
C GLY A 3 4.87 15.72 12.01
N PRO A 4 5.47 14.98 11.06
CA PRO A 4 4.78 14.55 9.83
C PRO A 4 3.54 13.72 10.14
N ILE A 5 2.54 13.82 9.24
CA ILE A 5 1.36 12.96 9.32
C ILE A 5 1.78 11.53 8.93
N VAL A 6 1.38 10.54 9.73
CA VAL A 6 1.72 9.14 9.51
C VAL A 6 0.46 8.36 9.14
N PRO A 7 0.38 7.81 7.92
CA PRO A 7 -0.71 6.92 7.55
C PRO A 7 -0.74 5.68 8.42
N ASN A 8 -1.94 5.33 8.91
CA ASN A 8 -2.19 4.10 9.65
C ASN A 8 -3.11 3.22 8.81
N ILE A 9 -2.76 1.95 8.68
CA ILE A 9 -3.48 0.98 7.86
C ILE A 9 -4.02 -0.13 8.76
N TRP A 10 -5.33 -0.34 8.69
CA TRP A 10 -6.01 -1.38 9.47
C TRP A 10 -5.96 -2.73 8.76
N PHE A 11 -5.48 -3.76 9.48
CA PHE A 11 -5.46 -5.14 8.99
C PHE A 11 -6.30 -6.04 9.90
N ASN A 12 -6.94 -7.02 9.29
CA ASN A 12 -7.74 -8.03 9.98
C ASN A 12 -6.87 -9.24 10.36
N GLY A 13 -6.03 -9.08 11.39
CA GLY A 13 -5.21 -10.16 11.94
C GLY A 13 -3.99 -10.55 11.13
N ASN A 14 -3.73 -9.91 10.00
CA ASN A 14 -2.65 -10.26 9.06
C ASN A 14 -1.63 -9.14 8.84
N ALA A 15 -1.48 -8.22 9.82
CA ALA A 15 -0.54 -7.11 9.69
C ALA A 15 0.92 -7.58 9.54
N ASP A 16 1.34 -8.60 10.32
CA ASP A 16 2.69 -9.16 10.19
C ASP A 16 2.96 -9.67 8.77
N GLU A 17 2.05 -10.45 8.23
CA GLU A 17 2.16 -11.00 6.88
C GLU A 17 2.24 -9.90 5.82
N ALA A 18 1.39 -8.87 5.96
CA ALA A 18 1.36 -7.75 5.03
C ALA A 18 2.67 -6.95 5.07
N VAL A 19 3.14 -6.57 6.25
CA VAL A 19 4.37 -5.79 6.40
C VAL A 19 5.58 -6.59 5.94
N ASP A 20 5.67 -7.87 6.29
CA ASP A 20 6.76 -8.75 5.82
C ASP A 20 6.78 -8.84 4.29
N TYR A 21 5.60 -8.92 3.66
CA TYR A 21 5.50 -8.89 2.20
C TYR A 21 6.00 -7.57 1.63
N TYR A 22 5.59 -6.43 2.19
CA TYR A 22 6.07 -5.11 1.74
C TYR A 22 7.59 -4.96 1.88
N MET A 23 8.19 -5.56 2.92
CA MET A 23 9.66 -5.60 3.06
C MET A 23 10.34 -6.32 1.89
N THR A 24 9.69 -7.31 1.30
CA THR A 24 10.22 -8.01 0.12
C THR A 24 10.00 -7.24 -1.18
N VAL A 25 8.97 -6.39 -1.26
CA VAL A 25 8.63 -5.62 -2.46
C VAL A 25 9.47 -4.36 -2.58
N PHE A 26 9.62 -3.61 -1.49
CA PHE A 26 10.34 -2.32 -1.47
C PHE A 26 11.76 -2.55 -0.95
N GLU A 27 12.74 -2.39 -1.83
CA GLU A 27 14.16 -2.56 -1.47
C GLU A 27 14.58 -1.61 -0.35
N ASN A 28 14.16 -0.34 -0.43
CA ASN A 28 14.40 0.64 0.62
C ASN A 28 13.24 0.61 1.63
N SER A 29 13.26 -0.38 2.51
CA SER A 29 12.21 -0.57 3.51
C SER A 29 12.79 -1.10 4.83
N LYS A 30 12.11 -0.85 5.92
CA LYS A 30 12.48 -1.37 7.24
C LYS A 30 11.31 -1.40 8.19
N ILE A 31 11.32 -2.37 9.12
CA ILE A 31 10.48 -2.38 10.29
C ILE A 31 11.19 -1.57 11.38
N ILE A 32 10.51 -0.56 11.93
CA ILE A 32 11.07 0.35 12.94
C ILE A 32 10.80 -0.17 14.35
N ASN A 33 9.55 -0.57 14.63
CA ASN A 33 9.12 -1.02 15.94
C ASN A 33 7.87 -1.88 15.86
N LYS A 34 7.69 -2.76 16.85
CA LYS A 34 6.45 -3.53 17.04
C LYS A 34 5.98 -3.36 18.47
N GLU A 35 4.69 -3.09 18.64
CA GLU A 35 3.99 -3.14 19.93
C GLU A 35 3.06 -4.34 19.96
N TYR A 36 2.78 -4.86 21.17
CA TYR A 36 2.01 -6.08 21.35
C TYR A 36 0.80 -5.85 22.25
N TYR A 37 -0.26 -6.58 21.99
CA TYR A 37 -1.39 -6.65 22.91
C TYR A 37 -0.94 -7.19 24.26
N PRO A 38 -1.57 -6.78 25.37
CA PRO A 38 -1.36 -7.40 26.66
C PRO A 38 -1.54 -8.92 26.59
N THR A 39 -0.72 -9.66 27.33
CA THR A 39 -0.85 -11.12 27.44
C THR A 39 -1.96 -11.53 28.42
N ASP A 40 -2.29 -10.65 29.39
CA ASP A 40 -3.40 -10.85 30.31
C ASP A 40 -4.73 -10.51 29.63
N GLU A 41 -5.54 -11.52 29.36
CA GLU A 41 -6.86 -11.36 28.74
C GLU A 41 -7.80 -10.42 29.51
N LYS A 42 -7.59 -10.25 30.82
CA LYS A 42 -8.37 -9.34 31.66
C LYS A 42 -8.12 -7.87 31.34
N ALA A 43 -6.97 -7.56 30.73
CA ALA A 43 -6.64 -6.21 30.29
C ALA A 43 -7.26 -5.87 28.92
N LEU A 44 -7.89 -6.85 28.27
CA LEU A 44 -8.49 -6.73 26.93
C LEU A 44 -10.01 -6.67 27.01
N LEU A 45 -10.61 -6.01 26.02
CA LEU A 45 -12.05 -6.10 25.79
C LEU A 45 -12.41 -7.50 25.25
N ASP A 46 -13.65 -7.93 25.45
CA ASP A 46 -14.07 -9.29 25.08
C ASP A 46 -13.77 -9.64 23.63
N PHE A 47 -14.00 -8.70 22.72
CA PHE A 47 -13.73 -8.91 21.28
C PHE A 47 -12.24 -8.91 20.92
N GLN A 48 -11.34 -8.55 21.87
CA GLN A 48 -9.90 -8.52 21.67
C GLN A 48 -9.17 -9.72 22.28
N ARG A 49 -9.87 -10.60 22.99
CA ARG A 49 -9.24 -11.69 23.75
C ARG A 49 -8.37 -12.62 22.88
N ASP A 50 -8.83 -12.88 21.65
CA ASP A 50 -8.08 -13.72 20.69
C ASP A 50 -6.78 -13.06 20.21
N LEU A 51 -6.60 -11.77 20.49
CA LEU A 51 -5.41 -11.00 20.12
C LEU A 51 -4.36 -10.95 21.24
N ALA A 52 -4.64 -11.50 22.42
CA ALA A 52 -3.73 -11.48 23.56
C ALA A 52 -2.31 -11.92 23.18
N GLY A 53 -1.31 -11.08 23.47
CA GLY A 53 0.09 -11.35 23.17
C GLY A 53 0.50 -11.25 21.71
N LYS A 54 -0.45 -11.05 20.80
CA LYS A 54 -0.16 -10.84 19.37
C LYS A 54 0.28 -9.41 19.11
N VAL A 55 0.84 -9.18 17.92
CA VAL A 55 1.21 -7.83 17.49
C VAL A 55 -0.02 -6.92 17.49
N LEU A 56 0.13 -5.73 18.04
CA LEU A 56 -0.86 -4.66 18.02
C LEU A 56 -0.59 -3.68 16.90
N THR A 57 0.62 -3.14 16.83
CA THR A 57 1.03 -2.21 15.78
C THR A 57 2.43 -2.53 15.28
N ILE A 58 2.68 -2.19 14.01
CA ILE A 58 3.99 -2.27 13.39
C ILE A 58 4.30 -0.92 12.76
N ASP A 59 5.32 -0.24 13.26
CA ASP A 59 5.86 0.95 12.61
C ASP A 59 6.85 0.50 11.54
N PHE A 60 6.66 0.95 10.31
CA PHE A 60 7.52 0.57 9.20
C PHE A 60 7.69 1.72 8.21
N GLU A 61 8.67 1.58 7.35
CA GLU A 61 9.02 2.60 6.36
C GLU A 61 9.19 1.96 4.98
N LEU A 62 8.60 2.59 3.96
CA LEU A 62 8.72 2.21 2.55
C LEU A 62 9.22 3.43 1.79
N ASN A 63 10.37 3.33 1.13
CA ASN A 63 10.96 4.42 0.35
C ASN A 63 10.99 5.78 1.09
N GLY A 64 11.30 5.75 2.38
CA GLY A 64 11.38 6.95 3.23
C GLY A 64 10.05 7.41 3.82
N GLN A 65 8.91 6.84 3.42
CA GLN A 65 7.60 7.13 3.98
C GLN A 65 7.29 6.22 5.15
N LYS A 66 7.00 6.82 6.31
CA LYS A 66 6.59 6.08 7.51
C LYS A 66 5.12 5.70 7.45
N PHE A 67 4.82 4.48 7.89
CA PHE A 67 3.48 3.92 8.06
C PHE A 67 3.35 3.23 9.40
N VAL A 68 2.12 3.05 9.85
CA VAL A 68 1.78 2.18 10.98
C VAL A 68 0.75 1.15 10.51
N ALA A 69 1.04 -0.13 10.68
CA ALA A 69 0.07 -1.19 10.50
C ALA A 69 -0.62 -1.47 11.85
N ILE A 70 -1.93 -1.42 11.87
CA ILE A 70 -2.75 -1.78 13.03
C ILE A 70 -3.25 -3.20 12.82
N ASN A 71 -2.91 -4.10 13.75
CA ASN A 71 -3.32 -5.50 13.70
C ASN A 71 -4.53 -5.70 14.59
N ALA A 72 -5.72 -5.73 14.00
CA ALA A 72 -6.99 -5.78 14.74
C ALA A 72 -7.94 -6.81 14.13
N GLY A 73 -9.22 -6.58 14.18
CA GLY A 73 -10.27 -7.49 13.73
C GLY A 73 -10.93 -7.06 12.41
N PRO A 74 -12.12 -7.63 12.12
CA PRO A 74 -12.80 -7.41 10.84
C PRO A 74 -13.66 -6.15 10.79
N GLU A 75 -13.52 -5.22 11.74
CA GLU A 75 -14.40 -4.06 11.90
C GLU A 75 -14.33 -3.10 10.70
N PHE A 76 -13.17 -2.99 10.08
CA PHE A 76 -12.98 -2.10 8.93
C PHE A 76 -12.41 -2.87 7.74
N THR A 77 -12.81 -2.46 6.54
CA THR A 77 -12.35 -3.03 5.27
C THR A 77 -11.64 -1.96 4.47
N LEU A 78 -10.46 -2.29 3.94
CA LEU A 78 -9.72 -1.41 3.03
C LEU A 78 -10.51 -1.22 1.73
N SER A 79 -10.40 -0.04 1.16
CA SER A 79 -11.06 0.31 -0.10
C SER A 79 -10.18 1.20 -0.96
N GLU A 80 -10.61 1.44 -2.20
CA GLU A 80 -9.92 2.31 -3.15
C GLU A 80 -10.03 3.80 -2.80
N ALA A 81 -10.81 4.16 -1.76
CA ALA A 81 -10.96 5.57 -1.34
C ALA A 81 -9.65 6.19 -0.86
N VAL A 82 -8.70 5.37 -0.44
CA VAL A 82 -7.31 5.77 -0.14
C VAL A 82 -6.37 4.87 -0.93
N SER A 83 -5.39 5.47 -1.59
CA SER A 83 -4.35 4.74 -2.31
C SER A 83 -2.99 5.38 -2.10
N PHE A 84 -1.93 4.61 -2.27
CA PHE A 84 -0.56 5.10 -2.17
C PHE A 84 0.11 5.05 -3.54
N MET A 85 0.68 6.17 -3.92
CA MET A 85 1.30 6.33 -5.23
C MET A 85 2.78 5.97 -5.17
N ILE A 86 3.21 5.16 -6.12
CA ILE A 86 4.62 4.81 -6.34
C ILE A 86 5.06 5.50 -7.63
N PRO A 87 5.78 6.63 -7.54
CA PRO A 87 6.32 7.28 -8.73
C PRO A 87 7.54 6.51 -9.22
N CYS A 88 7.44 5.92 -10.40
CA CYS A 88 8.46 5.08 -10.99
C CYS A 88 9.33 5.87 -11.98
N LYS A 89 10.62 5.55 -12.04
CA LYS A 89 11.56 6.24 -12.94
C LYS A 89 11.42 5.81 -14.41
N ASP A 90 11.00 4.55 -14.65
CA ASP A 90 10.92 3.97 -15.99
C ASP A 90 9.93 2.80 -16.03
N GLN A 91 9.77 2.18 -17.22
CA GLN A 91 8.87 1.06 -17.44
C GLN A 91 9.29 -0.18 -16.64
N GLU A 92 10.58 -0.40 -16.46
CA GLU A 92 11.08 -1.55 -15.71
C GLU A 92 10.62 -1.51 -14.25
N GLU A 93 10.68 -0.34 -13.62
CA GLU A 93 10.15 -0.15 -12.27
C GLU A 93 8.63 -0.33 -12.22
N ILE A 94 7.89 0.21 -13.19
CA ILE A 94 6.43 0.00 -13.29
C ILE A 94 6.12 -1.49 -13.36
N ASP A 95 6.79 -2.22 -14.24
CA ASP A 95 6.57 -3.65 -14.40
C ASP A 95 6.89 -4.42 -13.12
N TYR A 96 7.96 -4.07 -12.43
CA TYR A 96 8.36 -4.68 -11.17
C TYR A 96 7.29 -4.51 -10.08
N TYR A 97 6.86 -3.28 -9.79
CA TYR A 97 5.87 -3.04 -8.75
C TYR A 97 4.50 -3.60 -9.12
N TRP A 98 4.13 -3.52 -10.40
CA TRP A 98 2.87 -4.09 -10.87
C TRP A 98 2.81 -5.60 -10.66
N GLU A 99 3.86 -6.31 -11.05
CA GLU A 99 3.96 -7.76 -10.85
C GLU A 99 3.85 -8.14 -9.37
N LYS A 100 4.49 -7.37 -8.50
CA LYS A 100 4.51 -7.66 -7.06
C LYS A 100 3.23 -7.27 -6.33
N LEU A 101 2.55 -6.23 -6.76
CA LEU A 101 1.44 -5.65 -6.01
C LEU A 101 0.06 -5.94 -6.61
N SER A 102 -0.08 -6.05 -7.92
CA SER A 102 -1.41 -6.29 -8.51
C SER A 102 -1.84 -7.74 -8.32
N ALA A 103 -2.79 -7.93 -7.41
CA ALA A 103 -3.33 -9.26 -7.07
C ALA A 103 -4.79 -9.43 -7.46
N VAL A 104 -5.49 -8.36 -7.84
CA VAL A 104 -6.92 -8.35 -8.16
C VAL A 104 -7.11 -7.77 -9.55
N PRO A 105 -7.27 -8.62 -10.60
CA PRO A 105 -7.38 -8.14 -11.99
C PRO A 105 -8.49 -7.11 -12.21
N GLU A 106 -9.62 -7.26 -11.53
CA GLU A 106 -10.78 -6.37 -11.66
C GLU A 106 -10.52 -4.96 -11.10
N ALA A 107 -9.50 -4.80 -10.27
CA ALA A 107 -9.12 -3.51 -9.70
C ALA A 107 -8.11 -2.74 -10.57
N GLU A 108 -7.58 -3.37 -11.61
CA GLU A 108 -6.58 -2.78 -12.49
C GLU A 108 -7.19 -1.73 -13.41
N GLN A 109 -6.83 -0.44 -13.21
CA GLN A 109 -7.30 0.67 -14.04
C GLN A 109 -6.37 1.88 -13.92
N CYS A 110 -5.92 2.42 -15.03
CA CYS A 110 -5.16 3.69 -15.08
C CYS A 110 -3.93 3.72 -14.17
N GLY A 111 -3.22 2.62 -14.03
CA GLY A 111 -2.10 2.49 -13.09
C GLY A 111 -2.50 2.14 -11.66
N TRP A 112 -3.79 2.03 -11.39
CA TRP A 112 -4.29 1.55 -10.10
C TRP A 112 -4.27 0.04 -10.03
N CYS A 113 -3.89 -0.50 -8.88
CA CYS A 113 -3.98 -1.93 -8.59
C CYS A 113 -4.30 -2.13 -7.11
N LYS A 114 -4.70 -3.34 -6.77
CA LYS A 114 -4.99 -3.74 -5.39
C LYS A 114 -4.13 -4.95 -5.04
N ASP A 115 -3.46 -4.90 -3.88
CA ASP A 115 -2.67 -6.02 -3.43
C ASP A 115 -3.53 -7.12 -2.77
N LYS A 116 -2.89 -8.23 -2.44
CA LYS A 116 -3.58 -9.38 -1.84
C LYS A 116 -4.12 -9.12 -0.43
N PHE A 117 -3.74 -8.00 0.20
CA PHE A 117 -4.24 -7.57 1.50
C PHE A 117 -5.37 -6.55 1.38
N GLY A 118 -5.72 -6.12 0.17
CA GLY A 118 -6.78 -5.16 -0.10
C GLY A 118 -6.32 -3.71 -0.16
N LEU A 119 -5.03 -3.43 0.00
CA LEU A 119 -4.48 -2.07 -0.10
C LEU A 119 -4.36 -1.67 -1.56
N SER A 120 -4.78 -0.43 -1.87
CA SER A 120 -4.74 0.12 -3.21
C SER A 120 -3.49 0.94 -3.46
N TRP A 121 -2.88 0.73 -4.61
CA TRP A 121 -1.67 1.40 -5.06
C TRP A 121 -1.89 2.07 -6.41
N GLN A 122 -1.15 3.14 -6.66
CA GLN A 122 -1.03 3.74 -7.98
C GLN A 122 0.42 3.59 -8.44
N VAL A 123 0.65 2.82 -9.48
CA VAL A 123 1.99 2.58 -10.04
C VAL A 123 2.10 3.41 -11.31
N VAL A 124 2.78 4.54 -11.24
CA VAL A 124 2.78 5.56 -12.29
C VAL A 124 4.18 6.12 -12.54
N PRO A 125 4.44 6.69 -13.74
CA PRO A 125 5.69 7.41 -13.98
C PRO A 125 5.85 8.61 -13.04
N GLY A 126 7.07 8.93 -12.63
CA GLY A 126 7.34 10.06 -11.73
C GLY A 126 6.97 11.43 -12.32
N ASN A 127 6.91 11.54 -13.64
CA ASN A 127 6.52 12.76 -14.38
C ASN A 127 5.10 12.69 -14.96
N PHE A 128 4.23 11.86 -14.39
CA PHE A 128 2.93 11.53 -14.97
C PHE A 128 2.03 12.74 -15.17
N ASP A 129 2.04 13.67 -14.21
CA ASP A 129 1.24 14.90 -14.29
C ASP A 129 1.60 15.74 -15.51
N ASP A 130 2.87 15.84 -15.86
CA ASP A 130 3.31 16.55 -17.06
C ASP A 130 2.94 15.81 -18.33
N ALA A 131 3.09 14.50 -18.34
CA ALA A 131 2.69 13.68 -19.48
C ALA A 131 1.20 13.81 -19.79
N LEU A 132 0.35 13.90 -18.77
CA LEU A 132 -1.10 14.02 -18.93
C LEU A 132 -1.56 15.38 -19.47
N LYS A 133 -0.71 16.41 -19.44
CA LYS A 133 -1.00 17.71 -20.06
C LYS A 133 -0.90 17.66 -21.60
N ILE A 134 -0.23 16.65 -22.14
CA ILE A 134 -0.07 16.49 -23.59
C ILE A 134 -1.39 15.96 -24.17
N PRO A 135 -1.92 16.61 -25.24
CA PRO A 135 -3.20 16.17 -25.83
C PRO A 135 -3.22 14.69 -26.21
N GLY A 136 -4.30 14.01 -25.87
CA GLY A 136 -4.51 12.58 -26.13
C GLY A 136 -4.01 11.64 -25.05
N ASN A 137 -3.10 12.09 -24.17
CA ASN A 137 -2.51 11.21 -23.16
C ASN A 137 -3.50 10.84 -22.05
N TYR A 138 -4.41 11.73 -21.68
CA TYR A 138 -5.48 11.40 -20.72
C TYR A 138 -6.35 10.23 -21.22
N GLU A 139 -6.72 10.25 -22.50
CA GLU A 139 -7.52 9.17 -23.11
C GLU A 139 -6.73 7.85 -23.13
N ILE A 140 -5.45 7.91 -23.45
CA ILE A 140 -4.56 6.74 -23.40
C ILE A 140 -4.56 6.14 -21.99
N MET A 141 -4.34 6.96 -20.98
CA MET A 141 -4.37 6.54 -19.57
C MET A 141 -5.68 5.85 -19.21
N MET A 142 -6.81 6.44 -19.58
CA MET A 142 -8.14 5.92 -19.25
C MET A 142 -8.42 4.55 -19.86
N ASN A 143 -7.69 4.18 -20.91
CA ASN A 143 -7.83 2.89 -21.59
C ASN A 143 -6.76 1.86 -21.19
N GLN A 144 -5.82 2.24 -20.32
CA GLN A 144 -4.81 1.32 -19.82
C GLN A 144 -5.20 0.71 -18.47
N HIS A 145 -4.71 -0.49 -18.21
CA HIS A 145 -4.66 -1.11 -16.87
C HIS A 145 -3.32 -0.76 -16.22
N LYS A 146 -2.26 -1.50 -16.53
CA LYS A 146 -0.90 -1.10 -16.24
C LYS A 146 -0.49 0.04 -17.18
N ILE A 147 0.25 1.02 -16.66
CA ILE A 147 0.77 2.11 -17.49
C ILE A 147 1.87 1.57 -18.40
N ILE A 148 1.74 1.80 -19.71
CA ILE A 148 2.72 1.51 -20.74
C ILE A 148 3.22 2.83 -21.28
N ILE A 149 4.39 3.24 -20.84
CA ILE A 149 4.96 4.57 -21.14
C ILE A 149 5.10 4.81 -22.65
N ALA A 150 5.48 3.77 -23.40
CA ALA A 150 5.71 3.87 -24.85
C ALA A 150 4.46 4.24 -25.67
N GLU A 151 3.26 4.09 -25.10
CA GLU A 151 2.01 4.42 -25.79
C GLU A 151 1.63 5.90 -25.68
N TYR A 152 2.30 6.67 -24.80
CA TYR A 152 2.00 8.08 -24.59
C TYR A 152 2.65 8.95 -25.64
N ASN A 153 1.98 10.03 -26.01
CA ASN A 153 2.52 11.07 -26.88
C ASN A 153 3.62 11.86 -26.15
N THR A 154 4.61 12.30 -26.88
CA THR A 154 5.72 13.10 -26.35
C THR A 154 5.66 14.55 -26.82
#